data_5c2893132368943ff73e21bb0cce4b4b
#
_entry.id   5c2893132368943ff73e21bb0cce4b4b
#
_cell.length_a   1.000
_cell.length_b   1.000
_cell.length_c   1.000
_cell.angle_alpha   90.00
_cell.angle_beta   90.00
_cell.angle_gamma   90.00
#
_symmetry.space_group_name_H-M   'P 1'
#
loop_
_entity.id
_entity.type
_entity.pdbx_description
1 polymer ?
#
loop_
_entity_poly.entity_id
_entity_poly.type
_entity_poly.pdbx_seq_one_letter_code
_entity_poly.pdbx_strand_id
1 'polypeptide(L)'
;GQHIHLIVDNEPYAAKYVPEFEYEVSDGEHYILSFLSRSYHESIKTPTAHTAYKMTIEGGNAIDHSPIDGPMLFYSRPKGTYVGKANTDKVMLDFYLLNTNIGTDHFVKAEINGEKEYLFDSWNPVFLEGLPMGDNKIKLSLVDADGQLLDVPNNPVERVFTLAADPIEE
;
A
#
# COMPACT_ATOMS: atom_id res chain seq x y z
N GLY A 1 4.10 -11.51 -15.23
CA GLY A 1 5.49 -11.08 -15.17
C GLY A 1 5.69 -9.94 -14.19
N GLN A 2 6.92 -9.48 -14.02
CA GLN A 2 7.22 -8.29 -13.22
C GLN A 2 6.60 -7.05 -13.86
N HIS A 3 6.20 -6.09 -13.04
CA HIS A 3 5.49 -4.89 -13.49
C HIS A 3 5.71 -3.73 -12.52
N ILE A 4 5.18 -2.58 -12.85
CA ILE A 4 5.24 -1.38 -12.03
C ILE A 4 3.92 -1.24 -11.27
N HIS A 5 4.01 -0.94 -9.98
CA HIS A 5 2.88 -0.44 -9.20
C HIS A 5 3.01 1.07 -9.06
N LEU A 6 1.92 1.79 -9.34
CA LEU A 6 1.79 3.23 -9.11
C LEU A 6 0.75 3.47 -8.02
N ILE A 7 1.12 4.18 -6.98
CA ILE A 7 0.22 4.60 -5.90
C ILE A 7 0.21 6.14 -5.85
N VAL A 8 -0.98 6.71 -5.88
CA VAL A 8 -1.22 8.14 -5.69
C VAL A 8 -2.06 8.31 -4.43
N ASP A 9 -1.56 9.10 -3.46
CA ASP A 9 -2.25 9.45 -2.20
C ASP A 9 -2.79 8.25 -1.40
N ASN A 10 -2.05 7.15 -1.40
CA ASN A 10 -2.49 5.90 -0.76
C ASN A 10 -3.77 5.27 -1.32
N GLU A 11 -4.21 5.69 -2.50
CA GLU A 11 -5.26 4.99 -3.23
C GLU A 11 -4.77 3.60 -3.70
N PRO A 12 -5.67 2.67 -4.04
CA PRO A 12 -5.26 1.38 -4.58
C PRO A 12 -4.32 1.52 -5.78
N TYR A 13 -3.27 0.71 -5.82
CA TYR A 13 -2.28 0.80 -6.89
C TYR A 13 -2.86 0.50 -8.27
N ALA A 14 -2.32 1.17 -9.30
CA ALA A 14 -2.45 0.77 -10.68
C ALA A 14 -1.24 -0.08 -11.10
N ALA A 15 -1.49 -1.25 -11.69
CA ALA A 15 -0.43 -2.10 -12.25
C ALA A 15 -0.14 -1.70 -13.69
N LYS A 16 1.14 -1.44 -14.01
CA LYS A 16 1.60 -1.01 -15.33
C LYS A 16 2.67 -1.96 -15.84
N TYR A 17 2.47 -2.46 -17.04
CA TYR A 17 3.33 -3.47 -17.68
C TYR A 17 4.24 -2.89 -18.77
N VAL A 18 4.17 -1.58 -18.94
CA VAL A 18 4.99 -0.80 -19.89
C VAL A 18 5.68 0.36 -19.16
N PRO A 19 6.86 0.80 -19.61
CA PRO A 19 7.62 1.83 -18.91
C PRO A 19 7.03 3.24 -19.07
N GLU A 20 6.27 3.46 -20.11
CA GLU A 20 5.64 4.75 -20.39
C GLU A 20 4.11 4.58 -20.41
N PHE A 21 3.41 5.37 -19.63
CA PHE A 21 1.95 5.30 -19.51
C PHE A 21 1.38 6.65 -19.06
N GLU A 22 0.13 6.85 -19.37
CA GLU A 22 -0.65 7.98 -18.88
C GLU A 22 -1.44 7.54 -17.61
N TYR A 23 -1.59 8.48 -16.70
CA TYR A 23 -2.38 8.30 -15.49
C TYR A 23 -3.05 9.63 -15.14
N GLU A 24 -4.37 9.59 -14.98
CA GLU A 24 -5.16 10.77 -14.66
C GLU A 24 -5.05 11.10 -13.17
N VAL A 25 -4.65 12.33 -12.86
CA VAL A 25 -4.51 12.85 -11.51
C VAL A 25 -5.25 14.20 -11.44
N SER A 26 -6.05 14.41 -10.42
CA SER A 26 -6.78 15.66 -10.20
C SER A 26 -5.85 16.83 -9.89
N ASP A 27 -6.35 18.06 -10.02
CA ASP A 27 -5.63 19.24 -9.55
C ASP A 27 -5.41 19.18 -8.03
N GLY A 28 -4.29 19.70 -7.58
CA GLY A 28 -3.89 19.75 -6.19
C GLY A 28 -2.51 19.12 -5.94
N GLU A 29 -2.19 18.95 -4.67
CA GLU A 29 -0.95 18.34 -4.22
C GLU A 29 -1.14 16.83 -4.01
N HIS A 30 -0.21 16.04 -4.53
CA HIS A 30 -0.27 14.58 -4.51
C HIS A 30 1.06 13.97 -4.07
N TYR A 31 0.98 12.85 -3.37
CA TYR A 31 2.11 12.00 -2.99
C TYR A 31 2.10 10.76 -3.87
N ILE A 32 3.12 10.62 -4.71
CA ILE A 32 3.19 9.59 -5.75
C ILE A 32 4.35 8.66 -5.46
N LEU A 33 4.08 7.36 -5.44
CA LEU A 33 5.05 6.29 -5.35
C LEU A 33 4.92 5.36 -6.54
N SER A 34 6.03 5.08 -7.19
CA SER A 34 6.15 4.04 -8.22
C SER A 34 7.23 3.05 -7.82
N PHE A 35 6.92 1.77 -7.84
CA PHE A 35 7.90 0.73 -7.50
C PHE A 35 7.78 -0.49 -8.39
N LEU A 36 8.88 -1.23 -8.50
CA LEU A 36 8.89 -2.52 -9.18
C LEU A 36 8.22 -3.59 -8.32
N SER A 37 7.37 -4.35 -8.95
CA SER A 37 6.61 -5.43 -8.32
C SER A 37 6.96 -6.78 -8.92
N ARG A 38 6.98 -7.81 -8.08
CA ARG A 38 7.05 -9.20 -8.52
C ARG A 38 5.74 -9.61 -9.21
N SER A 39 5.78 -10.71 -9.95
CA SER A 39 4.59 -11.21 -10.67
C SER A 39 3.39 -11.49 -9.75
N TYR A 40 3.63 -11.82 -8.49
CA TYR A 40 2.59 -12.03 -7.46
C TYR A 40 2.31 -10.80 -6.59
N HIS A 41 2.71 -9.62 -7.08
CA HIS A 41 2.41 -8.30 -6.52
C HIS A 41 3.12 -7.93 -5.20
N GLU A 42 4.18 -8.64 -4.82
CA GLU A 42 5.06 -8.20 -3.73
C GLU A 42 5.95 -7.05 -4.20
N SER A 43 6.05 -5.99 -3.41
CA SER A 43 6.94 -4.86 -3.69
C SER A 43 8.41 -5.23 -3.54
N ILE A 44 9.26 -4.72 -4.43
CA ILE A 44 10.71 -4.86 -4.33
C ILE A 44 11.24 -3.68 -3.50
N LYS A 45 11.82 -4.00 -2.33
CA LYS A 45 12.17 -3.04 -1.27
C LYS A 45 13.63 -2.58 -1.33
N THR A 46 14.16 -2.35 -2.53
CA THR A 46 15.51 -1.83 -2.70
C THR A 46 15.48 -0.36 -3.12
N PRO A 47 16.48 0.46 -2.73
CA PRO A 47 16.49 1.88 -3.07
C PRO A 47 16.36 2.19 -4.56
N THR A 48 16.87 1.31 -5.42
CA THR A 48 16.86 1.47 -6.88
C THR A 48 15.58 0.97 -7.55
N ALA A 49 14.66 0.38 -6.79
CA ALA A 49 13.44 -0.22 -7.31
C ALA A 49 12.21 0.68 -7.18
N HIS A 50 12.37 1.93 -6.77
CA HIS A 50 11.27 2.87 -6.60
C HIS A 50 11.65 4.31 -6.93
N THR A 51 10.63 5.10 -7.21
CA THR A 51 10.69 6.57 -7.23
C THR A 51 9.50 7.13 -6.47
N ALA A 52 9.68 8.25 -5.77
CA ALA A 52 8.61 8.87 -5.02
C ALA A 52 8.74 10.39 -5.06
N TYR A 53 7.63 11.07 -5.31
CA TYR A 53 7.57 12.51 -5.43
C TYR A 53 6.30 13.06 -4.80
N LYS A 54 6.43 14.26 -4.23
CA LYS A 54 5.33 15.19 -4.00
C LYS A 54 5.16 15.99 -5.28
N MET A 55 3.97 16.01 -5.85
CA MET A 55 3.67 16.64 -7.12
C MET A 55 2.48 17.58 -6.99
N THR A 56 2.57 18.76 -7.60
CA THR A 56 1.46 19.70 -7.70
C THR A 56 0.93 19.72 -9.13
N ILE A 57 -0.37 19.50 -9.28
CA ILE A 57 -1.09 19.52 -10.54
C ILE A 57 -2.00 20.76 -10.56
N GLU A 58 -1.96 21.52 -11.63
CA GLU A 58 -2.83 22.69 -11.85
C GLU A 58 -3.26 22.74 -13.31
N GLY A 59 -4.58 22.82 -13.54
CA GLY A 59 -5.16 22.81 -14.88
C GLY A 59 -4.79 21.57 -15.69
N GLY A 60 -4.64 20.42 -15.02
CA GLY A 60 -4.23 19.17 -15.65
C GLY A 60 -2.74 19.05 -15.97
N ASN A 61 -1.91 20.00 -15.53
CA ASN A 61 -0.47 19.99 -15.77
C ASN A 61 0.31 19.85 -14.46
N ALA A 62 1.39 19.07 -14.49
CA ALA A 62 2.35 19.02 -13.39
C ALA A 62 3.17 20.34 -13.42
N ILE A 63 2.95 21.21 -12.44
CA ILE A 63 3.60 22.51 -12.33
C ILE A 63 4.80 22.50 -11.39
N ASP A 64 4.84 21.56 -10.45
CA ASP A 64 5.95 21.39 -9.51
C ASP A 64 6.07 19.93 -9.08
N HIS A 65 7.29 19.51 -8.77
CA HIS A 65 7.57 18.23 -8.12
C HIS A 65 8.81 18.33 -7.24
N SER A 66 8.80 17.61 -6.13
CA SER A 66 9.92 17.54 -5.20
C SER A 66 10.00 16.15 -4.57
N PRO A 67 11.18 15.73 -4.08
CA PRO A 67 11.29 14.51 -3.28
C PRO A 67 10.39 14.57 -2.04
N ILE A 68 9.94 13.41 -1.58
CA ILE A 68 9.27 13.28 -0.28
C ILE A 68 10.35 13.22 0.80
N ASP A 69 10.41 14.21 1.69
CA ASP A 69 11.51 14.36 2.65
C ASP A 69 11.26 13.65 4.00
N GLY A 70 10.01 13.50 4.41
CA GLY A 70 9.64 12.90 5.69
C GLY A 70 9.30 11.41 5.60
N PRO A 71 9.14 10.74 6.76
CA PRO A 71 8.66 9.37 6.81
C PRO A 71 7.28 9.26 6.17
N MET A 72 7.07 8.18 5.41
CA MET A 72 5.79 7.94 4.79
C MET A 72 5.52 6.44 4.63
N LEU A 73 4.26 6.06 4.83
CA LEU A 73 3.75 4.70 4.67
C LEU A 73 2.77 4.67 3.50
N PHE A 74 3.01 3.78 2.54
CA PHE A 74 2.08 3.47 1.46
C PHE A 74 1.52 2.08 1.64
N TYR A 75 0.20 1.95 1.52
CA TYR A 75 -0.53 0.70 1.57
C TYR A 75 -0.55 0.06 0.17
N SER A 76 0.15 -1.06 -0.03
CA SER A 76 0.20 -1.76 -1.31
C SER A 76 -0.90 -2.81 -1.44
N ARG A 77 -0.92 -3.82 -0.58
CA ARG A 77 -1.88 -4.93 -0.62
C ARG A 77 -2.39 -5.29 0.79
N PRO A 78 -3.59 -5.90 0.91
CA PRO A 78 -4.53 -6.35 -0.12
C PRO A 78 -5.37 -5.23 -0.72
N LYS A 79 -5.94 -5.48 -1.90
CA LYS A 79 -6.92 -4.59 -2.56
C LYS A 79 -7.89 -5.38 -3.44
N GLY A 80 -9.06 -4.79 -3.71
CA GLY A 80 -10.03 -5.37 -4.64
C GLY A 80 -10.67 -6.64 -4.12
N THR A 81 -10.93 -7.58 -5.01
CA THR A 81 -11.62 -8.84 -4.70
C THR A 81 -10.72 -10.04 -5.01
N TYR A 82 -10.64 -10.96 -4.07
CA TYR A 82 -9.95 -12.24 -4.20
C TYR A 82 -10.99 -13.36 -4.24
N VAL A 83 -10.91 -14.21 -5.26
CA VAL A 83 -11.90 -15.28 -5.50
C VAL A 83 -11.22 -16.65 -5.39
N GLY A 84 -11.89 -17.55 -4.71
CA GLY A 84 -11.49 -18.95 -4.60
C GLY A 84 -10.50 -19.23 -3.49
N LYS A 85 -10.52 -20.48 -3.02
CA LYS A 85 -9.74 -20.94 -1.87
C LYS A 85 -8.24 -20.62 -2.00
N ALA A 86 -7.66 -20.85 -3.18
CA ALA A 86 -6.24 -20.60 -3.41
C ALA A 86 -5.83 -19.15 -3.20
N ASN A 87 -6.74 -18.18 -3.35
CA ASN A 87 -6.50 -16.75 -3.21
C ASN A 87 -6.99 -16.18 -1.87
N THR A 88 -7.86 -16.91 -1.17
CA THR A 88 -8.51 -16.43 0.07
C THR A 88 -7.96 -17.07 1.34
N ASP A 89 -7.33 -18.25 1.26
CA ASP A 89 -6.74 -18.91 2.43
C ASP A 89 -5.57 -18.13 3.04
N LYS A 90 -4.78 -17.47 2.18
CA LYS A 90 -3.64 -16.63 2.56
C LYS A 90 -3.67 -15.34 1.77
N VAL A 91 -3.84 -14.23 2.47
CA VAL A 91 -3.87 -12.90 1.87
C VAL A 91 -2.60 -12.15 2.23
N MET A 92 -1.87 -11.69 1.22
CA MET A 92 -0.63 -10.94 1.45
C MET A 92 -0.95 -9.50 1.88
N LEU A 93 -0.40 -9.11 3.03
CA LEU A 93 -0.31 -7.73 3.47
C LEU A 93 1.09 -7.20 3.12
N ASP A 94 1.14 -6.20 2.26
CA ASP A 94 2.37 -5.54 1.82
C ASP A 94 2.21 -4.02 1.86
N PHE A 95 3.24 -3.34 2.34
CA PHE A 95 3.31 -1.89 2.43
C PHE A 95 4.69 -1.40 1.97
N TYR A 96 4.77 -0.11 1.67
CA TYR A 96 6.02 0.54 1.27
C TYR A 96 6.38 1.67 2.21
N LEU A 97 7.64 1.72 2.65
CA LEU A 97 8.14 2.75 3.56
C LEU A 97 9.10 3.68 2.84
N LEU A 98 8.95 4.97 3.06
CA LEU A 98 9.89 6.00 2.62
C LEU A 98 10.50 6.69 3.85
N ASN A 99 11.80 6.99 3.75
CA ASN A 99 12.54 7.83 4.70
C ASN A 99 12.45 7.38 6.17
N THR A 100 12.22 6.10 6.41
CA THR A 100 12.21 5.52 7.75
C THR A 100 12.59 4.06 7.72
N ASN A 101 13.18 3.61 8.83
CA ASN A 101 13.34 2.20 9.16
C ASN A 101 12.49 1.92 10.40
N ILE A 102 11.76 0.81 10.38
CA ILE A 102 10.94 0.40 11.53
C ILE A 102 11.69 -0.59 12.42
N GLY A 103 11.28 -0.66 13.69
CA GLY A 103 11.84 -1.58 14.67
C GLY A 103 12.51 -0.94 15.88
N THR A 104 12.74 0.37 15.87
CA THR A 104 13.33 1.13 16.99
C THR A 104 12.49 2.34 17.33
N ASP A 105 12.49 3.36 16.48
CA ASP A 105 11.78 4.62 16.74
C ASP A 105 10.38 4.63 16.11
N HIS A 106 10.21 3.91 14.99
CA HIS A 106 8.96 3.82 14.26
C HIS A 106 8.54 2.36 14.10
N PHE A 107 7.23 2.15 13.98
CA PHE A 107 6.59 0.86 13.77
C PHE A 107 5.40 1.02 12.82
N VAL A 108 4.99 -0.08 12.20
CA VAL A 108 3.74 -0.13 11.45
C VAL A 108 2.73 -0.93 12.24
N LYS A 109 1.61 -0.30 12.57
CA LYS A 109 0.48 -0.94 13.23
C LYS A 109 -0.57 -1.32 12.19
N ALA A 110 -1.02 -2.57 12.20
CA ALA A 110 -2.12 -3.06 11.39
C ALA A 110 -3.31 -3.43 12.27
N GLU A 111 -4.48 -2.86 11.98
CA GLU A 111 -5.74 -3.18 12.63
C GLU A 111 -6.63 -3.91 11.62
N ILE A 112 -7.00 -5.15 11.93
CA ILE A 112 -7.76 -6.04 11.06
C ILE A 112 -9.21 -6.10 11.55
N ASN A 113 -10.15 -5.64 10.74
CA ASN A 113 -11.59 -5.65 11.04
C ASN A 113 -11.97 -4.99 12.38
N GLY A 114 -11.12 -4.10 12.92
CA GLY A 114 -11.32 -3.48 14.22
C GLY A 114 -11.20 -4.44 15.42
N GLU A 115 -10.79 -5.69 15.21
CA GLU A 115 -10.77 -6.73 16.24
C GLU A 115 -9.35 -7.16 16.62
N LYS A 116 -8.45 -7.25 15.65
CA LYS A 116 -7.06 -7.70 15.84
C LYS A 116 -6.09 -6.60 15.51
N GLU A 117 -5.05 -6.49 16.30
CA GLU A 117 -3.98 -5.51 16.14
C GLU A 117 -2.63 -6.21 16.11
N TYR A 118 -1.79 -5.81 15.16
CA TYR A 118 -0.42 -6.29 15.02
C TYR A 118 0.52 -5.09 14.92
N LEU A 119 1.67 -5.21 15.57
CA LEU A 119 2.74 -4.22 15.48
C LEU A 119 3.93 -4.84 14.74
N PHE A 120 4.29 -4.26 13.60
CA PHE A 120 5.43 -4.72 12.79
C PHE A 120 6.67 -3.89 13.10
N ASP A 121 7.76 -4.60 13.39
CA ASP A 121 9.09 -4.06 13.66
C ASP A 121 10.08 -4.33 12.52
N SER A 122 9.64 -5.01 11.49
CA SER A 122 10.43 -5.32 10.29
C SER A 122 9.62 -5.14 9.02
N TRP A 123 10.27 -4.68 7.97
CA TRP A 123 9.63 -4.41 6.69
C TRP A 123 9.69 -5.63 5.78
N ASN A 124 8.77 -6.54 5.99
CA ASN A 124 8.57 -7.76 5.20
C ASN A 124 7.10 -7.93 4.87
N PRO A 125 6.75 -8.60 3.75
CA PRO A 125 5.37 -8.99 3.50
C PRO A 125 4.91 -10.01 4.55
N VAL A 126 3.64 -9.90 4.92
CA VAL A 126 2.99 -10.77 5.90
C VAL A 126 1.81 -11.46 5.23
N PHE A 127 1.53 -12.70 5.60
CA PHE A 127 0.35 -13.40 5.12
C PHE A 127 -0.67 -13.54 6.24
N LEU A 128 -1.89 -13.09 5.94
CA LEU A 128 -3.04 -13.19 6.82
C LEU A 128 -3.83 -14.44 6.49
N GLU A 129 -4.09 -15.26 7.50
CA GLU A 129 -4.88 -16.49 7.40
C GLU A 129 -6.16 -16.39 8.22
N GLY A 130 -7.19 -17.10 7.81
CA GLY A 130 -8.44 -17.18 8.56
C GLY A 130 -9.31 -15.93 8.54
N LEU A 131 -9.14 -15.07 7.53
CA LEU A 131 -10.04 -13.94 7.32
C LEU A 131 -11.43 -14.44 6.88
N PRO A 132 -12.52 -13.81 7.34
CA PRO A 132 -13.87 -14.18 6.92
C PRO A 132 -14.11 -13.85 5.45
N MET A 133 -14.99 -14.62 4.81
CA MET A 133 -15.51 -14.28 3.48
C MET A 133 -16.33 -12.98 3.56
N GLY A 134 -16.43 -12.27 2.45
CA GLY A 134 -17.02 -10.95 2.36
C GLY A 134 -16.01 -9.84 2.55
N ASP A 135 -16.49 -8.68 2.94
CA ASP A 135 -15.65 -7.50 3.10
C ASP A 135 -14.80 -7.58 4.38
N ASN A 136 -13.53 -7.29 4.20
CA ASN A 136 -12.55 -7.16 5.26
C ASN A 136 -11.93 -5.76 5.19
N LYS A 137 -11.53 -5.23 6.34
CA LYS A 137 -10.94 -3.90 6.45
C LYS A 137 -9.60 -3.97 7.16
N ILE A 138 -8.60 -3.35 6.58
CA ILE A 138 -7.29 -3.18 7.20
C ILE A 138 -6.97 -1.70 7.29
N LYS A 139 -6.56 -1.27 8.48
CA LYS A 139 -6.01 0.05 8.74
C LYS A 139 -4.52 -0.09 9.08
N LEU A 140 -3.68 0.58 8.30
CA LEU A 140 -2.25 0.69 8.55
C LEU A 140 -1.92 2.06 9.10
N SER A 141 -1.12 2.10 10.15
CA SER A 141 -0.66 3.33 10.80
C SER A 141 0.85 3.30 10.99
N LEU A 142 1.53 4.36 10.59
CA LEU A 142 2.91 4.59 10.98
C LEU A 142 2.89 5.27 12.36
N VAL A 143 3.49 4.62 13.34
CA VAL A 143 3.47 5.04 14.75
C VAL A 143 4.88 5.16 15.31
N ASP A 144 5.04 5.92 16.40
CA ASP A 144 6.28 5.99 17.17
C ASP A 144 6.42 4.81 18.16
N ALA A 145 7.49 4.81 18.94
CA ALA A 145 7.78 3.76 19.92
C ALA A 145 6.74 3.70 21.06
N ASP A 146 6.00 4.77 21.30
CA ASP A 146 4.92 4.85 22.30
C ASP A 146 3.55 4.46 21.70
N GLY A 147 3.51 4.10 20.41
CA GLY A 147 2.29 3.75 19.70
C GLY A 147 1.47 4.96 19.23
N GLN A 148 2.02 6.16 19.31
CA GLN A 148 1.37 7.38 18.85
C GLN A 148 1.48 7.52 17.34
N LEU A 149 0.38 7.94 16.71
CA LEU A 149 0.33 8.18 15.26
C LEU A 149 1.34 9.27 14.87
N LEU A 150 2.18 9.01 13.88
CA LEU A 150 3.02 10.05 13.29
C LEU A 150 2.16 11.02 12.47
N ASP A 151 2.41 12.31 12.66
CA ASP A 151 1.78 13.38 11.87
C ASP A 151 2.50 13.53 10.51
N VAL A 152 2.17 12.64 9.61
CA VAL A 152 2.70 12.60 8.24
C VAL A 152 1.55 12.44 7.24
N PRO A 153 1.74 12.81 5.97
CA PRO A 153 0.68 12.72 4.96
C PRO A 153 0.09 11.32 4.83
N ASN A 154 -1.22 11.25 4.61
CA ASN A 154 -1.96 10.00 4.37
C ASN A 154 -1.73 8.91 5.42
N ASN A 155 -1.62 9.30 6.68
CA ASN A 155 -1.42 8.41 7.81
C ASN A 155 -2.48 8.67 8.89
N PRO A 156 -3.29 7.71 9.29
CA PRO A 156 -3.33 6.33 8.85
C PRO A 156 -3.98 6.15 7.47
N VAL A 157 -3.87 4.95 6.91
CA VAL A 157 -4.55 4.55 5.68
C VAL A 157 -5.42 3.32 5.94
N GLU A 158 -6.66 3.35 5.48
CA GLU A 158 -7.63 2.28 5.66
C GLU A 158 -8.13 1.80 4.30
N ARG A 159 -8.28 0.49 4.16
CA ARG A 159 -8.76 -0.09 2.91
C ARG A 159 -9.68 -1.28 3.16
N VAL A 160 -10.76 -1.35 2.38
CA VAL A 160 -11.63 -2.50 2.30
C VAL A 160 -11.23 -3.35 1.10
N PHE A 161 -11.23 -4.66 1.29
CA PHE A 161 -11.07 -5.66 0.24
C PHE A 161 -12.05 -6.80 0.49
N THR A 162 -12.35 -7.57 -0.56
CA THR A 162 -13.40 -8.60 -0.50
C THR A 162 -12.82 -9.98 -0.77
N LEU A 163 -13.22 -10.95 0.04
CA LEU A 163 -12.95 -12.37 -0.18
C LEU A 163 -14.24 -13.07 -0.62
N ALA A 164 -14.17 -13.81 -1.72
CA ALA A 164 -15.28 -14.55 -2.28
C ALA A 164 -14.94 -16.03 -2.46
N ALA A 165 -15.92 -16.90 -2.23
CA ALA A 165 -15.78 -18.33 -2.48
C ALA A 165 -15.63 -18.62 -3.99
N ASP A 166 -15.17 -19.82 -4.30
CA ASP A 166 -15.21 -20.30 -5.67
C ASP A 166 -16.66 -20.26 -6.20
N PRO A 167 -16.86 -19.88 -7.47
CA PRO A 167 -18.17 -20.01 -8.10
C PRO A 167 -18.65 -21.47 -8.01
N ILE A 168 -19.93 -21.66 -7.70
CA ILE A 168 -20.53 -23.00 -7.78
C ILE A 168 -20.58 -23.37 -9.27
N GLU A 169 -19.89 -24.43 -9.67
CA GLU A 169 -20.07 -25.00 -11.00
C GLU A 169 -21.48 -25.58 -11.08
N GLU A 170 -22.33 -25.06 -12.00
CA GLU A 170 -23.65 -25.59 -12.29
C GLU A 170 -23.56 -26.83 -13.20
#